data_b5885f1ba4a1bfa2d17827f270ff7201
#
_entry.id   b5885f1ba4a1bfa2d17827f270ff7201
#
_cell.length_a   1.000
_cell.length_b   1.000
_cell.length_c   1.000
_cell.angle_alpha   90.00
_cell.angle_beta   90.00
_cell.angle_gamma   90.00
#
_symmetry.space_group_name_H-M   'P 1'
#
loop_
_entity.id
_entity.type
_entity.pdbx_description
1 polymer ?
#
loop_
_entity_poly.entity_id
_entity_poly.type
_entity_poly.pdbx_seq_one_letter_code
_entity_poly.pdbx_strand_id
1 'polypeptide(L)'
;MKEYSGPNALSFQDAEGENALLAGVVGAISAGLELGPLAARIAGLIVAATATDVCFVHVLDDGGSALTLAGATPPFDAVVGKVRLLLGEGVTGWVARHCEPVTITDHKEADPRYRYFPELRGGEFTSMASVPMSSRPSGLAGVLNVHTRSRRIFTERDVVLLTAIGSLFAGAVHQARLHRRLAAREHALEQFAERVIAAQEAERRRLAGDIHDGISQRLISLSYHLDAAADALHEAPEFTAQQLVLARQMIDLTLNEARAAISGLRPPVLDDLGLADGLASLARSIGGVQVTVEADECALPEHVEIALYRITQEALQNVVKHSGATAAGVVLRCDPGLVSLQITDDGAGFYPDVATGGFGLSGMAERAELVGGHLHVHSGPGRGTTIEARIPVSPPR
;
A
#
# COMPACT_ATOMS: atom_id res chain seq x y z
N MET A 1 23.68 11.30 73.72
CA MET A 1 23.60 10.58 72.41
C MET A 1 22.14 10.44 72.09
N LYS A 2 21.58 11.36 71.28
CA LYS A 2 20.18 11.29 70.81
C LYS A 2 20.21 10.65 69.45
N GLU A 3 19.63 9.46 69.34
CA GLU A 3 19.38 8.81 68.06
C GLU A 3 18.45 9.69 67.25
N TYR A 4 18.96 10.13 66.08
CA TYR A 4 18.17 10.75 65.03
C TYR A 4 17.42 9.65 64.29
N SER A 5 16.19 9.40 64.69
CA SER A 5 15.24 8.66 63.86
C SER A 5 15.03 9.45 62.55
N GLY A 6 15.67 8.99 61.46
CA GLY A 6 15.46 9.55 60.13
C GLY A 6 13.99 9.34 59.70
N PRO A 7 13.45 10.25 58.86
CA PRO A 7 12.07 10.12 58.41
C PRO A 7 11.88 8.85 57.56
N ASN A 8 10.84 8.11 57.92
CA ASN A 8 10.35 6.88 57.31
C ASN A 8 10.61 6.78 55.82
N ALA A 9 11.44 5.82 55.42
CA ALA A 9 11.37 5.24 54.12
C ALA A 9 10.00 4.54 54.01
N LEU A 10 9.02 5.17 53.39
CA LEU A 10 7.78 4.52 52.98
C LEU A 10 8.15 3.60 51.81
N SER A 11 8.72 2.43 52.10
CA SER A 11 8.80 1.33 51.14
C SER A 11 7.37 0.80 50.91
N PHE A 12 7.10 0.16 49.79
CA PHE A 12 5.94 -0.70 49.61
C PHE A 12 5.82 -1.61 50.84
N GLN A 13 4.83 -1.37 51.73
CA GLN A 13 4.90 -1.93 53.08
C GLN A 13 4.53 -3.41 53.12
N ASP A 14 3.98 -3.99 52.01
CA ASP A 14 3.55 -5.40 52.00
C ASP A 14 3.56 -6.02 50.60
N ALA A 15 3.93 -7.28 50.53
CA ALA A 15 3.78 -8.09 49.28
C ALA A 15 2.32 -8.19 48.82
N GLU A 16 1.36 -8.06 49.73
CA GLU A 16 -0.07 -7.98 49.43
C GLU A 16 -0.43 -6.72 48.64
N GLY A 17 0.11 -5.56 49.02
CA GLY A 17 -0.11 -4.29 48.30
C GLY A 17 0.47 -4.29 46.88
N GLU A 18 1.65 -4.88 46.70
CA GLU A 18 2.24 -5.04 45.34
C GLU A 18 1.40 -5.96 44.47
N ASN A 19 0.94 -7.09 45.02
CA ASN A 19 0.08 -8.02 44.29
C ASN A 19 -1.28 -7.39 43.94
N ALA A 20 -1.85 -6.61 44.84
CA ALA A 20 -3.10 -5.88 44.60
C ALA A 20 -2.94 -4.83 43.51
N LEU A 21 -1.81 -4.10 43.48
CA LEU A 21 -1.50 -3.12 42.43
C LEU A 21 -1.34 -3.81 41.08
N LEU A 22 -0.56 -4.89 40.99
CA LEU A 22 -0.37 -5.64 39.76
C LEU A 22 -1.69 -6.23 39.25
N ALA A 23 -2.50 -6.80 40.13
CA ALA A 23 -3.84 -7.30 39.80
C ALA A 23 -4.76 -6.18 39.27
N GLY A 24 -4.71 -4.99 39.89
CA GLY A 24 -5.44 -3.81 39.44
C GLY A 24 -5.01 -3.33 38.06
N VAL A 25 -3.69 -3.35 37.76
CA VAL A 25 -3.14 -3.00 36.46
C VAL A 25 -3.57 -4.02 35.40
N VAL A 26 -3.47 -5.32 35.69
CA VAL A 26 -3.93 -6.40 34.79
C VAL A 26 -5.42 -6.27 34.52
N GLY A 27 -6.22 -6.00 35.56
CA GLY A 27 -7.66 -5.77 35.43
C GLY A 27 -7.99 -4.55 34.56
N ALA A 28 -7.24 -3.46 34.70
CA ALA A 28 -7.41 -2.26 33.84
C ALA A 28 -7.07 -2.54 32.37
N ILE A 29 -6.01 -3.31 32.11
CA ILE A 29 -5.62 -3.73 30.75
C ILE A 29 -6.69 -4.65 30.16
N SER A 30 -7.18 -5.62 30.94
CA SER A 30 -8.20 -6.59 30.49
C SER A 30 -9.57 -5.96 30.23
N ALA A 31 -9.85 -4.78 30.83
CA ALA A 31 -11.09 -4.05 30.59
C ALA A 31 -11.19 -3.42 29.16
N GLY A 32 -10.14 -3.51 28.35
CA GLY A 32 -10.15 -3.06 26.95
C GLY A 32 -10.28 -1.54 26.78
N LEU A 33 -9.86 -0.76 27.76
CA LEU A 33 -9.91 0.70 27.71
C LEU A 33 -9.04 1.24 26.56
N GLU A 34 -9.46 2.37 26.01
CA GLU A 34 -8.59 3.14 25.09
C GLU A 34 -7.32 3.61 25.80
N LEU A 35 -6.27 3.92 25.03
CA LEU A 35 -4.94 4.20 25.54
C LEU A 35 -4.90 5.32 26.59
N GLY A 36 -5.60 6.43 26.35
CA GLY A 36 -5.66 7.56 27.30
C GLY A 36 -6.31 7.21 28.64
N PRO A 37 -7.55 6.70 28.65
CA PRO A 37 -8.21 6.19 29.86
C PRO A 37 -7.42 5.10 30.59
N LEU A 38 -6.78 4.18 29.86
CA LEU A 38 -5.92 3.15 30.45
C LEU A 38 -4.71 3.77 31.15
N ALA A 39 -4.01 4.70 30.48
CA ALA A 39 -2.85 5.40 31.06
C ALA A 39 -3.22 6.18 32.33
N ALA A 40 -4.34 6.90 32.30
CA ALA A 40 -4.85 7.64 33.47
C ALA A 40 -5.22 6.68 34.61
N ARG A 41 -5.89 5.56 34.33
CA ARG A 41 -6.24 4.55 35.32
C ARG A 41 -5.02 3.93 35.99
N ILE A 42 -4.01 3.58 35.21
CA ILE A 42 -2.75 3.01 35.73
C ILE A 42 -2.01 4.05 36.55
N ALA A 43 -1.93 5.32 36.10
CA ALA A 43 -1.35 6.39 36.90
C ALA A 43 -2.03 6.55 38.29
N GLY A 44 -3.36 6.49 38.33
CA GLY A 44 -4.12 6.54 39.56
C GLY A 44 -3.85 5.36 40.49
N LEU A 45 -3.79 4.14 39.98
CA LEU A 45 -3.47 2.93 40.74
C LEU A 45 -2.08 3.01 41.38
N ILE A 46 -1.09 3.50 40.61
CA ILE A 46 0.28 3.66 41.09
C ILE A 46 0.32 4.67 42.24
N VAL A 47 -0.25 5.85 42.08
CA VAL A 47 -0.26 6.89 43.11
C VAL A 47 -0.94 6.37 44.39
N ALA A 48 -2.11 5.71 44.27
CA ALA A 48 -2.84 5.17 45.41
C ALA A 48 -2.02 4.10 46.15
N ALA A 49 -1.29 3.25 45.48
CA ALA A 49 -0.53 2.15 46.08
C ALA A 49 0.83 2.59 46.61
N THR A 50 1.45 3.60 45.97
CA THR A 50 2.84 3.99 46.28
C THR A 50 2.97 5.20 47.15
N ALA A 51 1.86 5.85 47.52
CA ALA A 51 1.83 7.13 48.23
C ALA A 51 2.77 8.20 47.58
N THR A 52 2.86 8.19 46.25
CA THR A 52 3.48 9.25 45.47
C THR A 52 2.47 10.34 45.19
N ASP A 53 2.91 11.58 44.92
CA ASP A 53 1.99 12.72 44.76
C ASP A 53 1.41 12.75 43.32
N VAL A 54 2.18 12.32 42.33
CA VAL A 54 1.75 12.31 40.94
C VAL A 54 2.43 11.21 40.14
N CYS A 55 1.71 10.70 39.16
CA CYS A 55 2.25 9.80 38.12
C CYS A 55 1.93 10.35 36.73
N PHE A 56 2.95 10.38 35.88
CA PHE A 56 2.86 10.74 34.47
C PHE A 56 3.19 9.53 33.60
N VAL A 57 2.33 9.23 32.64
CA VAL A 57 2.51 8.17 31.65
C VAL A 57 2.72 8.81 30.28
N HIS A 58 3.93 8.76 29.77
CA HIS A 58 4.29 9.25 28.45
C HIS A 58 4.37 8.09 27.48
N VAL A 59 3.74 8.20 26.33
CA VAL A 59 3.73 7.17 25.27
C VAL A 59 4.48 7.66 24.06
N LEU A 60 5.32 6.78 23.51
CA LEU A 60 6.09 7.05 22.31
C LEU A 60 5.16 7.14 21.10
N ASP A 61 5.35 8.15 20.25
CA ASP A 61 4.60 8.32 19.01
C ASP A 61 4.90 7.18 18.01
N ASP A 62 4.05 7.02 16.98
CA ASP A 62 4.22 5.96 15.98
C ASP A 62 5.49 6.15 15.11
N GLY A 63 6.01 7.38 15.04
CA GLY A 63 7.27 7.70 14.38
C GLY A 63 8.51 7.40 15.22
N GLY A 64 8.35 7.04 16.49
CA GLY A 64 9.47 6.73 17.39
C GLY A 64 10.36 7.92 17.74
N SER A 65 9.88 9.16 17.56
CA SER A 65 10.70 10.38 17.69
C SER A 65 10.39 11.22 18.92
N ALA A 66 9.20 11.11 19.49
CA ALA A 66 8.76 11.90 20.60
C ALA A 66 7.80 11.14 21.54
N LEU A 67 7.77 11.59 22.77
CA LEU A 67 6.87 11.11 23.83
C LEU A 67 5.73 12.10 24.02
N THR A 68 4.50 11.63 24.05
CA THR A 68 3.32 12.44 24.39
C THR A 68 2.76 12.00 25.73
N LEU A 69 2.39 12.94 26.59
CA LEU A 69 1.72 12.65 27.85
C LEU A 69 0.34 12.03 27.56
N ALA A 70 0.21 10.73 27.77
CA ALA A 70 -1.02 9.97 27.51
C ALA A 70 -1.91 9.80 28.75
N GLY A 71 -1.34 9.91 29.94
CA GLY A 71 -2.09 9.85 31.19
C GLY A 71 -1.35 10.52 32.35
N ALA A 72 -2.10 11.12 33.25
CA ALA A 72 -1.60 11.75 34.44
C ALA A 72 -2.67 11.70 35.56
N THR A 73 -2.21 11.81 36.80
CA THR A 73 -3.14 12.01 37.94
C THR A 73 -3.50 13.49 38.07
N PRO A 74 -4.70 13.84 38.61
CA PRO A 74 -5.09 15.23 38.90
C PRO A 74 -4.05 15.97 39.73
N PRO A 75 -3.86 17.30 39.50
CA PRO A 75 -4.57 18.16 38.56
C PRO A 75 -3.94 18.17 37.12
N PHE A 76 -3.04 17.25 36.80
CA PHE A 76 -2.28 17.25 35.54
C PHE A 76 -3.00 16.51 34.40
N ASP A 77 -4.14 15.90 34.64
CA ASP A 77 -5.04 15.33 33.65
C ASP A 77 -5.47 16.37 32.59
N ALA A 78 -5.57 17.63 32.94
CA ALA A 78 -5.91 18.75 32.06
C ALA A 78 -4.86 19.03 30.97
N VAL A 79 -3.61 18.57 31.13
CA VAL A 79 -2.50 18.77 30.17
C VAL A 79 -2.16 17.49 29.39
N VAL A 80 -2.91 16.42 29.58
CA VAL A 80 -2.80 15.19 28.79
C VAL A 80 -3.02 15.52 27.30
N GLY A 81 -2.19 14.96 26.45
CA GLY A 81 -2.16 15.22 24.99
C GLY A 81 -1.48 16.52 24.57
N LYS A 82 -1.18 17.44 25.50
CA LYS A 82 -0.58 18.75 25.20
C LYS A 82 0.94 18.79 25.41
N VAL A 83 1.47 17.92 26.28
CA VAL A 83 2.92 17.85 26.58
C VAL A 83 3.58 16.85 25.64
N ARG A 84 4.57 17.33 24.91
CA ARG A 84 5.38 16.52 24.00
C ARG A 84 6.86 16.74 24.28
N LEU A 85 7.61 15.64 24.40
CA LEU A 85 9.03 15.61 24.74
C LEU A 85 9.78 14.87 23.63
N LEU A 86 10.93 15.36 23.22
CA LEU A 86 11.80 14.64 22.29
C LEU A 86 12.60 13.55 23.02
N LEU A 87 13.03 12.53 22.30
CA LEU A 87 13.94 11.52 22.82
C LEU A 87 15.28 12.18 23.23
N GLY A 88 15.68 11.98 24.49
CA GLY A 88 16.85 12.61 25.11
C GLY A 88 16.53 13.94 25.79
N GLU A 89 15.33 14.47 25.70
CA GLU A 89 14.95 15.74 26.30
C GLU A 89 14.44 15.55 27.74
N GLY A 90 15.14 16.13 28.69
CA GLY A 90 14.85 15.97 30.11
C GLY A 90 15.11 14.54 30.61
N VAL A 91 14.83 14.27 31.88
CA VAL A 91 14.99 12.93 32.47
C VAL A 91 14.13 11.90 31.74
N THR A 92 12.89 12.24 31.45
CA THR A 92 11.94 11.36 30.76
C THR A 92 12.43 10.98 29.36
N GLY A 93 12.89 11.96 28.56
CA GLY A 93 13.44 11.68 27.23
C GLY A 93 14.77 10.93 27.28
N TRP A 94 15.58 11.17 28.30
CA TRP A 94 16.81 10.41 28.52
C TRP A 94 16.52 8.92 28.80
N VAL A 95 15.56 8.63 29.72
CA VAL A 95 15.10 7.26 30.00
C VAL A 95 14.57 6.58 28.73
N ALA A 96 13.83 7.31 27.92
CA ALA A 96 13.33 6.78 26.66
C ALA A 96 14.47 6.41 25.68
N ARG A 97 15.52 7.23 25.62
CA ARG A 97 16.65 7.00 24.70
C ARG A 97 17.53 5.83 25.14
N HIS A 98 17.78 5.69 26.45
CA HIS A 98 18.74 4.72 27.00
C HIS A 98 18.05 3.44 27.48
N CYS A 99 16.73 3.42 27.65
CA CYS A 99 15.96 2.32 28.24
C CYS A 99 16.45 1.92 29.65
N GLU A 100 17.00 2.87 30.39
CA GLU A 100 17.50 2.69 31.75
C GLU A 100 16.68 3.52 32.74
N PRO A 101 16.30 2.97 33.91
CA PRO A 101 15.59 3.71 34.95
C PRO A 101 16.46 4.79 35.59
N VAL A 102 15.84 5.88 36.00
CA VAL A 102 16.49 6.98 36.72
C VAL A 102 15.72 7.28 37.99
N THR A 103 16.42 7.37 39.10
CA THR A 103 15.87 7.86 40.37
C THR A 103 16.63 9.10 40.83
N ILE A 104 15.89 10.12 41.27
CA ILE A 104 16.46 11.35 41.84
C ILE A 104 15.79 11.53 43.19
N THR A 105 16.59 11.54 44.26
CA THR A 105 16.13 11.62 45.64
C THR A 105 15.90 13.06 46.09
N ASP A 106 16.74 13.99 45.63
CA ASP A 106 16.71 15.40 46.02
C ASP A 106 17.40 16.27 44.97
N HIS A 107 17.21 17.60 45.02
CA HIS A 107 17.88 18.57 44.15
C HIS A 107 17.87 18.20 42.65
N LYS A 108 16.73 17.79 42.12
CA LYS A 108 16.61 17.33 40.74
C LYS A 108 17.02 18.39 39.70
N GLU A 109 16.98 19.69 40.07
CA GLU A 109 17.43 20.82 39.26
C GLU A 109 18.95 20.81 39.06
N ALA A 110 19.70 20.09 39.92
CA ALA A 110 21.14 19.89 39.79
C ALA A 110 21.51 18.72 38.90
N ASP A 111 20.55 17.85 38.57
CA ASP A 111 20.79 16.74 37.63
C ASP A 111 20.96 17.28 36.21
N PRO A 112 22.06 16.94 35.51
CA PRO A 112 22.33 17.48 34.16
C PRO A 112 21.30 17.07 33.11
N ARG A 113 20.49 16.06 33.39
CA ARG A 113 19.40 15.62 32.54
C ARG A 113 18.09 16.37 32.80
N TYR A 114 18.01 17.14 33.90
CA TYR A 114 16.79 17.84 34.28
C TYR A 114 16.46 18.93 33.27
N ARG A 115 15.18 19.01 32.89
CA ARG A 115 14.59 20.12 32.12
C ARG A 115 13.25 20.51 32.74
N TYR A 116 13.04 21.77 32.90
CA TYR A 116 11.79 22.31 33.43
C TYR A 116 10.72 22.41 32.33
N PHE A 117 9.56 21.84 32.59
CA PHE A 117 8.37 21.95 31.74
C PHE A 117 7.28 22.63 32.57
N PRO A 118 6.88 23.86 32.20
CA PRO A 118 5.90 24.66 32.97
C PRO A 118 4.58 23.93 33.20
N GLU A 119 4.11 23.19 32.21
CA GLU A 119 2.85 22.44 32.22
C GLU A 119 2.86 21.33 33.29
N LEU A 120 4.02 20.74 33.57
CA LEU A 120 4.21 19.67 34.54
C LEU A 120 4.61 20.17 35.93
N ARG A 121 4.77 21.48 36.11
CA ARG A 121 5.12 22.16 37.39
C ARG A 121 6.24 21.42 38.13
N GLY A 122 7.28 21.03 37.39
CA GLY A 122 8.39 20.23 37.91
C GLY A 122 8.96 20.73 39.25
N GLY A 123 9.03 22.05 39.49
CA GLY A 123 9.54 22.67 40.71
C GLY A 123 8.73 22.37 41.99
N GLU A 124 7.50 21.86 41.88
CA GLU A 124 6.69 21.48 43.03
C GLU A 124 7.12 20.13 43.65
N PHE A 125 7.94 19.35 42.96
CA PHE A 125 8.32 18.00 43.36
C PHE A 125 9.81 17.92 43.66
N THR A 126 10.17 17.25 44.76
CA THR A 126 11.56 17.09 45.21
C THR A 126 12.20 15.84 44.65
N SER A 127 11.54 14.69 44.70
CA SER A 127 12.06 13.40 44.27
C SER A 127 11.29 12.84 43.08
N MET A 128 11.94 12.01 42.28
CA MET A 128 11.29 11.32 41.16
C MET A 128 11.91 9.96 40.90
N ALA A 129 11.11 9.04 40.34
CA ALA A 129 11.56 7.85 39.67
C ALA A 129 10.96 7.82 38.26
N SER A 130 11.79 7.53 37.29
CA SER A 130 11.44 7.45 35.88
C SER A 130 11.88 6.09 35.35
N VAL A 131 10.94 5.31 34.80
CA VAL A 131 11.22 3.97 34.32
C VAL A 131 10.76 3.78 32.86
N PRO A 132 11.50 3.04 32.02
CA PRO A 132 11.07 2.75 30.67
C PRO A 132 9.88 1.77 30.66
N MET A 133 8.90 2.05 29.83
CA MET A 133 7.83 1.11 29.49
C MET A 133 8.25 0.36 28.24
N SER A 134 8.89 -0.78 28.43
CA SER A 134 9.40 -1.60 27.32
C SER A 134 9.09 -3.07 27.50
N SER A 135 8.91 -3.78 26.41
CA SER A 135 8.80 -5.24 26.40
C SER A 135 9.63 -5.84 25.28
N ARG A 136 10.11 -7.07 25.44
CA ARG A 136 11.00 -7.74 24.44
C ARG A 136 10.42 -7.80 23.02
N PRO A 137 9.10 -8.09 22.79
CA PRO A 137 8.60 -8.14 21.42
C PRO A 137 8.29 -6.77 20.82
N SER A 138 8.07 -5.72 21.63
CA SER A 138 7.57 -4.41 21.14
C SER A 138 8.56 -3.26 21.28
N GLY A 139 9.70 -3.48 21.94
CA GLY A 139 10.63 -2.41 22.24
C GLY A 139 10.09 -1.39 23.24
N LEU A 140 10.53 -0.14 23.13
CA LEU A 140 10.07 0.97 23.96
C LEU A 140 8.67 1.43 23.53
N ALA A 141 7.72 1.44 24.45
CA ALA A 141 6.37 2.01 24.27
C ALA A 141 6.23 3.40 24.87
N GLY A 142 7.09 3.76 25.84
CA GLY A 142 7.02 5.04 26.52
C GLY A 142 7.83 5.07 27.82
N VAL A 143 7.48 6.01 28.70
CA VAL A 143 8.14 6.21 30.00
C VAL A 143 7.08 6.50 31.06
N LEU A 144 7.23 5.89 32.22
CA LEU A 144 6.42 6.10 33.41
C LEU A 144 7.24 6.88 34.43
N ASN A 145 6.68 7.96 34.95
CA ASN A 145 7.32 8.81 35.94
C ASN A 145 6.44 8.93 37.16
N VAL A 146 7.03 8.80 38.36
CA VAL A 146 6.40 9.12 39.64
C VAL A 146 7.18 10.21 40.32
N HIS A 147 6.48 11.12 41.00
CA HIS A 147 7.09 12.23 41.74
C HIS A 147 6.51 12.36 43.13
N THR A 148 7.33 12.89 44.04
CA THR A 148 6.91 13.25 45.41
C THR A 148 7.34 14.68 45.76
N ARG A 149 6.50 15.39 46.47
CA ARG A 149 6.80 16.72 47.03
C ARG A 149 7.79 16.65 48.17
N SER A 150 7.68 15.59 49.00
CA SER A 150 8.63 15.32 50.07
C SER A 150 9.84 14.52 49.53
N ARG A 151 10.98 14.69 50.17
CA ARG A 151 12.18 13.89 49.88
C ARG A 151 11.90 12.41 50.08
N ARG A 152 12.13 11.60 49.05
CA ARG A 152 11.93 10.15 49.04
C ARG A 152 13.09 9.43 48.39
N ILE A 153 13.54 8.35 49.01
CA ILE A 153 14.49 7.40 48.37
C ILE A 153 13.68 6.30 47.71
N PHE A 154 13.73 6.23 46.41
CA PHE A 154 13.16 5.10 45.66
C PHE A 154 14.13 3.92 45.71
N THR A 155 13.68 2.80 46.29
CA THR A 155 14.46 1.58 46.43
C THR A 155 14.56 0.81 45.11
N GLU A 156 15.47 -0.16 45.04
CA GLU A 156 15.55 -1.08 43.91
C GLU A 156 14.22 -1.82 43.68
N ARG A 157 13.52 -2.17 44.77
CA ARG A 157 12.22 -2.82 44.74
C ARG A 157 11.15 -1.92 44.10
N ASP A 158 11.15 -0.64 44.42
CA ASP A 158 10.24 0.35 43.83
C ASP A 158 10.48 0.43 42.30
N VAL A 159 11.73 0.48 41.87
CA VAL A 159 12.11 0.55 40.47
C VAL A 159 11.71 -0.72 39.70
N VAL A 160 11.95 -1.89 40.32
CA VAL A 160 11.57 -3.19 39.72
C VAL A 160 10.05 -3.26 39.51
N LEU A 161 9.27 -2.88 40.51
CA LEU A 161 7.80 -2.90 40.44
C LEU A 161 7.27 -1.91 39.39
N LEU A 162 7.76 -0.67 39.36
CA LEU A 162 7.36 0.33 38.37
C LEU A 162 7.74 -0.13 36.95
N THR A 163 8.90 -0.77 36.80
CA THR A 163 9.35 -1.34 35.51
C THR A 163 8.45 -2.51 35.06
N ALA A 164 8.04 -3.37 36.00
CA ALA A 164 7.11 -4.46 35.72
C ALA A 164 5.75 -3.93 35.22
N ILE A 165 5.20 -2.90 35.91
CA ILE A 165 3.99 -2.21 35.48
C ILE A 165 4.17 -1.58 34.08
N GLY A 166 5.31 -0.90 33.88
CA GLY A 166 5.66 -0.32 32.58
C GLY A 166 5.72 -1.37 31.45
N SER A 167 6.23 -2.57 31.74
CA SER A 167 6.28 -3.67 30.76
C SER A 167 4.90 -4.23 30.42
N LEU A 168 4.00 -4.36 31.42
CA LEU A 168 2.62 -4.76 31.20
C LEU A 168 1.87 -3.74 30.33
N PHE A 169 2.05 -2.45 30.63
CA PHE A 169 1.46 -1.38 29.84
C PHE A 169 2.01 -1.35 28.41
N ALA A 170 3.32 -1.54 28.22
CA ALA A 170 3.96 -1.63 26.91
C ALA A 170 3.35 -2.76 26.07
N GLY A 171 3.08 -3.91 26.66
CA GLY A 171 2.37 -5.03 26.00
C GLY A 171 0.98 -4.63 25.52
N ALA A 172 0.21 -3.95 26.39
CA ALA A 172 -1.14 -3.46 26.04
C ALA A 172 -1.13 -2.44 24.90
N VAL A 173 -0.19 -1.48 24.94
CA VAL A 173 0.01 -0.50 23.84
C VAL A 173 0.34 -1.19 22.54
N HIS A 174 1.24 -2.17 22.56
CA HIS A 174 1.63 -2.94 21.38
C HIS A 174 0.45 -3.69 20.78
N GLN A 175 -0.31 -4.39 21.60
CA GLN A 175 -1.51 -5.11 21.19
C GLN A 175 -2.54 -4.16 20.56
N ALA A 176 -2.81 -3.02 21.17
CA ALA A 176 -3.73 -2.02 20.64
C ALA A 176 -3.27 -1.45 19.28
N ARG A 177 -1.95 -1.28 19.07
CA ARG A 177 -1.38 -0.87 17.77
C ARG A 177 -1.54 -1.94 16.71
N LEU A 178 -1.29 -3.21 17.05
CA LEU A 178 -1.47 -4.33 16.12
C LEU A 178 -2.93 -4.46 15.68
N HIS A 179 -3.87 -4.39 16.61
CA HIS A 179 -5.30 -4.43 16.29
C HIS A 179 -5.72 -3.31 15.34
N ARG A 180 -5.28 -2.07 15.60
CA ARG A 180 -5.58 -0.95 14.69
C ARG A 180 -5.00 -1.14 13.28
N ARG A 181 -3.76 -1.65 13.17
CA ARG A 181 -3.14 -1.94 11.86
C ARG A 181 -3.87 -3.05 11.13
N LEU A 182 -4.31 -4.09 11.84
CA LEU A 182 -5.07 -5.19 11.25
C LEU A 182 -6.42 -4.70 10.71
N ALA A 183 -7.18 -3.98 11.53
CA ALA A 183 -8.47 -3.42 11.13
C ALA A 183 -8.36 -2.46 9.91
N ALA A 184 -7.33 -1.63 9.88
CA ALA A 184 -7.07 -0.76 8.74
C ALA A 184 -6.74 -1.54 7.46
N ARG A 185 -6.00 -2.66 7.57
CA ARG A 185 -5.67 -3.53 6.45
C ARG A 185 -6.90 -4.29 5.93
N GLU A 186 -7.74 -4.81 6.83
CA GLU A 186 -9.00 -5.46 6.47
C GLU A 186 -9.90 -4.52 5.69
N HIS A 187 -10.10 -3.30 6.20
CA HIS A 187 -10.93 -2.30 5.51
C HIS A 187 -10.36 -1.91 4.13
N ALA A 188 -9.03 -1.81 3.99
CA ALA A 188 -8.41 -1.54 2.70
C ALA A 188 -8.61 -2.69 1.70
N LEU A 189 -8.58 -3.94 2.16
CA LEU A 189 -8.85 -5.12 1.33
C LEU A 189 -10.31 -5.17 0.88
N GLU A 190 -11.27 -4.88 1.77
CA GLU A 190 -12.70 -4.79 1.43
C GLU A 190 -12.94 -3.75 0.34
N GLN A 191 -12.40 -2.54 0.51
CA GLN A 191 -12.52 -1.47 -0.50
C GLN A 191 -11.86 -1.83 -1.83
N PHE A 192 -10.77 -2.61 -1.80
CA PHE A 192 -10.14 -3.10 -3.03
C PHE A 192 -11.02 -4.12 -3.73
N ALA A 193 -11.60 -5.08 -3.00
CA ALA A 193 -12.50 -6.08 -3.55
C ALA A 193 -13.74 -5.45 -4.18
N GLU A 194 -14.38 -4.46 -3.52
CA GLU A 194 -15.51 -3.72 -4.08
C GLU A 194 -15.16 -3.02 -5.40
N ARG A 195 -13.98 -2.39 -5.48
CA ARG A 195 -13.52 -1.74 -6.71
C ARG A 195 -13.30 -2.72 -7.85
N VAL A 196 -12.74 -3.90 -7.56
CA VAL A 196 -12.53 -4.97 -8.57
C VAL A 196 -13.87 -5.45 -9.11
N ILE A 197 -14.85 -5.72 -8.23
CA ILE A 197 -16.18 -6.16 -8.62
C ILE A 197 -16.87 -5.08 -9.49
N ALA A 198 -16.82 -3.83 -9.06
CA ALA A 198 -17.43 -2.72 -9.80
C ALA A 198 -16.79 -2.54 -11.21
N ALA A 199 -15.47 -2.67 -11.32
CA ALA A 199 -14.75 -2.61 -12.59
C ALA A 199 -15.14 -3.79 -13.51
N GLN A 200 -15.24 -5.00 -12.96
CA GLN A 200 -15.65 -6.18 -13.73
C GLN A 200 -17.08 -6.07 -14.24
N GLU A 201 -18.02 -5.55 -13.42
CA GLU A 201 -19.39 -5.33 -13.87
C GLU A 201 -19.51 -4.22 -14.92
N ALA A 202 -18.73 -3.13 -14.78
CA ALA A 202 -18.68 -2.07 -15.77
C ALA A 202 -18.18 -2.60 -17.11
N GLU A 203 -17.12 -3.40 -17.13
CA GLU A 203 -16.59 -4.02 -18.33
C GLU A 203 -17.57 -5.01 -18.97
N ARG A 204 -18.25 -5.83 -18.14
CA ARG A 204 -19.31 -6.73 -18.63
C ARG A 204 -20.46 -5.98 -19.30
N ARG A 205 -20.88 -4.85 -18.72
CA ARG A 205 -21.95 -4.01 -19.32
C ARG A 205 -21.48 -3.37 -20.63
N ARG A 206 -20.24 -2.88 -20.67
CA ARG A 206 -19.63 -2.33 -21.89
C ARG A 206 -19.60 -3.35 -23.02
N LEU A 207 -19.07 -4.58 -22.74
CA LEU A 207 -19.03 -5.67 -23.72
C LEU A 207 -20.43 -6.08 -24.21
N ALA A 208 -21.40 -6.15 -23.29
CA ALA A 208 -22.79 -6.46 -23.65
C ALA A 208 -23.41 -5.38 -24.56
N GLY A 209 -23.11 -4.10 -24.31
CA GLY A 209 -23.51 -2.98 -25.17
C GLY A 209 -22.87 -3.06 -26.55
N ASP A 210 -21.56 -3.27 -26.63
CA ASP A 210 -20.82 -3.38 -27.89
C ASP A 210 -21.36 -4.53 -28.76
N ILE A 211 -21.65 -5.70 -28.13
CA ILE A 211 -22.25 -6.85 -28.83
C ILE A 211 -23.68 -6.53 -29.29
N HIS A 212 -24.50 -5.90 -28.47
CA HIS A 212 -25.88 -5.61 -28.80
C HIS A 212 -25.98 -4.59 -29.94
N ASP A 213 -25.26 -3.46 -29.85
CA ASP A 213 -25.39 -2.33 -30.76
C ASP A 213 -24.62 -2.56 -32.10
N GLY A 214 -23.51 -3.26 -32.04
CA GLY A 214 -22.72 -3.58 -33.22
C GLY A 214 -23.21 -4.84 -33.95
N ILE A 215 -22.98 -5.98 -33.32
CA ILE A 215 -23.16 -7.31 -33.95
C ILE A 215 -24.65 -7.61 -34.22
N SER A 216 -25.54 -7.39 -33.23
CA SER A 216 -26.94 -7.77 -33.34
C SER A 216 -27.66 -6.94 -34.42
N GLN A 217 -27.43 -5.62 -34.49
CA GLN A 217 -28.02 -4.77 -35.51
C GLN A 217 -27.58 -5.11 -36.93
N ARG A 218 -26.31 -5.49 -37.12
CA ARG A 218 -25.80 -5.92 -38.45
C ARG A 218 -26.34 -7.27 -38.88
N LEU A 219 -26.53 -8.20 -37.92
CA LEU A 219 -27.14 -9.49 -38.23
C LEU A 219 -28.61 -9.30 -38.68
N ILE A 220 -29.35 -8.37 -38.08
CA ILE A 220 -30.69 -8.00 -38.52
C ILE A 220 -30.68 -7.41 -39.93
N SER A 221 -29.79 -6.45 -40.20
CA SER A 221 -29.63 -5.88 -41.56
C SER A 221 -29.22 -6.94 -42.59
N LEU A 222 -28.35 -7.88 -42.22
CA LEU A 222 -27.99 -9.02 -43.09
C LEU A 222 -29.18 -9.88 -43.41
N SER A 223 -30.06 -10.18 -42.46
CA SER A 223 -31.29 -10.92 -42.69
C SER A 223 -32.20 -10.23 -43.72
N TYR A 224 -32.40 -8.89 -43.61
CA TYR A 224 -33.18 -8.13 -44.59
C TYR A 224 -32.59 -8.18 -45.99
N HIS A 225 -31.27 -8.12 -46.17
CA HIS A 225 -30.67 -8.24 -47.49
C HIS A 225 -30.82 -9.64 -48.10
N LEU A 226 -30.70 -10.69 -47.24
CA LEU A 226 -30.94 -12.07 -47.67
C LEU A 226 -32.38 -12.32 -48.06
N ASP A 227 -33.38 -11.81 -47.30
CA ASP A 227 -34.78 -11.94 -47.59
C ASP A 227 -35.14 -11.22 -48.90
N ALA A 228 -34.65 -9.98 -49.09
CA ALA A 228 -34.83 -9.23 -50.31
C ALA A 228 -34.20 -9.92 -51.55
N ALA A 229 -33.04 -10.57 -51.38
CA ALA A 229 -32.41 -11.36 -52.43
C ALA A 229 -33.24 -12.63 -52.77
N ALA A 230 -33.83 -13.30 -51.79
CA ALA A 230 -34.65 -14.48 -51.95
C ALA A 230 -35.94 -14.16 -52.70
N ASP A 231 -36.63 -13.08 -52.31
CA ASP A 231 -37.86 -12.65 -52.93
C ASP A 231 -37.70 -12.22 -54.39
N ALA A 232 -36.57 -11.59 -54.73
CA ALA A 232 -36.29 -11.12 -56.10
C ALA A 232 -35.57 -12.13 -57.02
N LEU A 233 -35.31 -13.35 -56.53
CA LEU A 233 -34.44 -14.34 -57.18
C LEU A 233 -34.82 -14.65 -58.67
N HIS A 234 -36.11 -14.71 -58.95
CA HIS A 234 -36.64 -15.06 -60.26
C HIS A 234 -37.06 -13.89 -61.11
N GLU A 235 -37.36 -12.74 -60.49
CA GLU A 235 -37.96 -11.58 -61.16
C GLU A 235 -36.91 -10.49 -61.48
N ALA A 236 -35.87 -10.36 -60.66
CA ALA A 236 -34.85 -9.31 -60.82
C ALA A 236 -33.44 -9.80 -60.47
N PRO A 237 -32.76 -10.57 -61.34
CA PRO A 237 -31.46 -11.19 -61.06
C PRO A 237 -30.33 -10.20 -60.75
N GLU A 238 -30.32 -9.01 -61.37
CA GLU A 238 -29.33 -7.96 -61.07
C GLU A 238 -29.49 -7.37 -59.64
N PHE A 239 -30.74 -7.13 -59.23
CA PHE A 239 -31.07 -6.70 -57.86
C PHE A 239 -30.67 -7.77 -56.84
N THR A 240 -30.97 -9.04 -57.11
CA THR A 240 -30.57 -10.18 -56.28
C THR A 240 -29.05 -10.22 -56.12
N ALA A 241 -28.28 -10.05 -57.21
CA ALA A 241 -26.82 -10.02 -57.11
C ALA A 241 -26.32 -8.87 -56.25
N GLN A 242 -26.90 -7.68 -56.35
CA GLN A 242 -26.54 -6.54 -55.51
C GLN A 242 -26.84 -6.80 -54.02
N GLN A 243 -28.01 -7.37 -53.67
CA GLN A 243 -28.35 -7.71 -52.30
C GLN A 243 -27.39 -8.74 -51.69
N LEU A 244 -26.97 -9.74 -52.43
CA LEU A 244 -26.00 -10.74 -52.01
C LEU A 244 -24.60 -10.13 -51.77
N VAL A 245 -24.17 -9.16 -52.59
CA VAL A 245 -22.91 -8.43 -52.35
C VAL A 245 -22.96 -7.63 -51.07
N LEU A 246 -24.09 -6.92 -50.81
CA LEU A 246 -24.28 -6.17 -49.55
C LEU A 246 -24.31 -7.10 -48.31
N ALA A 247 -25.03 -8.21 -48.42
CA ALA A 247 -25.04 -9.22 -47.37
C ALA A 247 -23.63 -9.74 -47.04
N ARG A 248 -22.80 -10.02 -48.06
CA ARG A 248 -21.41 -10.46 -47.93
C ARG A 248 -20.55 -9.40 -47.21
N GLN A 249 -20.67 -8.14 -47.59
CA GLN A 249 -19.95 -7.04 -46.95
C GLN A 249 -20.35 -6.90 -45.47
N MET A 250 -21.63 -7.08 -45.16
CA MET A 250 -22.13 -7.07 -43.76
C MET A 250 -21.54 -8.22 -42.93
N ILE A 251 -21.41 -9.41 -43.49
CA ILE A 251 -20.77 -10.56 -42.84
C ILE A 251 -19.31 -10.22 -42.47
N ASP A 252 -18.54 -9.70 -43.47
CA ASP A 252 -17.12 -9.39 -43.26
C ASP A 252 -16.94 -8.31 -42.19
N LEU A 253 -17.79 -7.27 -42.15
CA LEU A 253 -17.80 -6.25 -41.11
C LEU A 253 -18.15 -6.82 -39.75
N THR A 254 -19.18 -7.66 -39.67
CA THR A 254 -19.63 -8.27 -38.39
C THR A 254 -18.59 -9.21 -37.84
N LEU A 255 -17.92 -10.01 -38.67
CA LEU A 255 -16.82 -10.87 -38.25
C LEU A 255 -15.64 -10.09 -37.70
N ASN A 256 -15.29 -8.97 -38.34
CA ASN A 256 -14.20 -8.12 -37.88
C ASN A 256 -14.53 -7.48 -36.51
N GLU A 257 -15.77 -7.05 -36.30
CA GLU A 257 -16.21 -6.48 -35.05
C GLU A 257 -16.33 -7.52 -33.92
N ALA A 258 -16.86 -8.72 -34.23
CA ALA A 258 -16.87 -9.83 -33.30
C ALA A 258 -15.44 -10.22 -32.86
N ARG A 259 -14.51 -10.30 -33.81
CA ARG A 259 -13.10 -10.52 -33.51
C ARG A 259 -12.50 -9.40 -32.66
N ALA A 260 -12.83 -8.14 -32.92
CA ALA A 260 -12.37 -7.02 -32.11
C ALA A 260 -12.92 -7.06 -30.68
N ALA A 261 -14.21 -7.39 -30.50
CA ALA A 261 -14.84 -7.54 -29.19
C ALA A 261 -14.24 -8.72 -28.39
N ILE A 262 -14.04 -9.87 -29.05
CA ILE A 262 -13.39 -11.05 -28.45
C ILE A 262 -11.90 -10.78 -28.17
N SER A 263 -11.24 -10.04 -29.04
CA SER A 263 -9.84 -9.63 -28.90
C SER A 263 -9.59 -8.73 -27.67
N GLY A 264 -10.62 -8.11 -27.10
CA GLY A 264 -10.54 -7.43 -25.78
C GLY A 264 -10.25 -8.39 -24.61
N LEU A 265 -10.57 -9.69 -24.77
CA LEU A 265 -10.28 -10.74 -23.78
C LEU A 265 -8.86 -11.32 -24.03
N ARG A 266 -8.72 -12.56 -24.40
CA ARG A 266 -7.42 -13.18 -24.74
C ARG A 266 -7.31 -13.38 -26.26
N PRO A 267 -6.23 -12.98 -26.93
CA PRO A 267 -6.06 -13.25 -28.34
C PRO A 267 -6.05 -14.77 -28.60
N PRO A 268 -6.97 -15.33 -29.43
CA PRO A 268 -7.02 -16.79 -29.69
C PRO A 268 -5.70 -17.34 -30.25
N VAL A 269 -4.95 -16.52 -30.97
CA VAL A 269 -3.66 -16.89 -31.50
C VAL A 269 -2.62 -17.30 -30.45
N LEU A 270 -2.76 -16.78 -29.20
CA LEU A 270 -1.89 -17.15 -28.08
C LEU A 270 -2.21 -18.55 -27.53
N ASP A 271 -3.48 -19.00 -27.64
CA ASP A 271 -3.89 -20.35 -27.23
C ASP A 271 -3.41 -21.42 -28.22
N ASP A 272 -3.43 -21.09 -29.53
CA ASP A 272 -3.10 -22.03 -30.58
C ASP A 272 -1.60 -22.10 -30.88
N LEU A 273 -0.90 -20.97 -30.82
CA LEU A 273 0.48 -20.83 -31.33
C LEU A 273 1.49 -20.39 -30.25
N GLY A 274 1.04 -19.92 -29.08
CA GLY A 274 1.90 -19.28 -28.09
C GLY A 274 2.35 -17.87 -28.49
N LEU A 275 3.19 -17.22 -27.65
CA LEU A 275 3.56 -15.81 -27.84
C LEU A 275 4.48 -15.62 -29.07
N ALA A 276 5.55 -16.40 -29.23
CA ALA A 276 6.53 -16.22 -30.29
C ALA A 276 5.90 -16.34 -31.69
N ASP A 277 5.19 -17.43 -31.96
CA ASP A 277 4.50 -17.66 -33.22
C ASP A 277 3.28 -16.73 -33.39
N GLY A 278 2.64 -16.33 -32.30
CA GLY A 278 1.57 -15.31 -32.25
C GLY A 278 2.08 -13.95 -32.77
N LEU A 279 3.27 -13.51 -32.32
CA LEU A 279 3.91 -12.28 -32.80
C LEU A 279 4.29 -12.39 -34.29
N ALA A 280 4.81 -13.53 -34.71
CA ALA A 280 5.11 -13.78 -36.13
C ALA A 280 3.84 -13.77 -36.97
N SER A 281 2.72 -14.33 -36.48
CA SER A 281 1.42 -14.29 -37.18
C SER A 281 0.87 -12.85 -37.25
N LEU A 282 0.99 -12.07 -36.20
CA LEU A 282 0.61 -10.66 -36.18
C LEU A 282 1.41 -9.86 -37.23
N ALA A 283 2.72 -10.04 -37.26
CA ALA A 283 3.60 -9.37 -38.23
C ALA A 283 3.19 -9.67 -39.68
N ARG A 284 2.85 -10.93 -40.01
CA ARG A 284 2.36 -11.33 -41.34
C ARG A 284 1.02 -10.69 -41.70
N SER A 285 0.20 -10.35 -40.75
CA SER A 285 -1.11 -9.71 -40.97
C SER A 285 -1.00 -8.20 -41.29
N ILE A 286 0.14 -7.59 -41.00
CA ILE A 286 0.41 -6.18 -41.28
C ILE A 286 0.70 -5.98 -42.76
N GLY A 287 -0.08 -5.13 -43.43
CA GLY A 287 0.12 -4.75 -44.80
C GLY A 287 0.85 -3.41 -44.93
N GLY A 288 1.65 -3.26 -46.01
CA GLY A 288 2.30 -1.97 -46.33
C GLY A 288 3.64 -1.71 -45.68
N VAL A 289 4.07 -2.52 -44.70
CA VAL A 289 5.37 -2.42 -43.99
C VAL A 289 5.99 -3.82 -43.94
N GLN A 290 7.29 -3.93 -44.19
CA GLN A 290 8.01 -5.19 -44.03
C GLN A 290 8.35 -5.39 -42.53
N VAL A 291 7.72 -6.37 -41.87
CA VAL A 291 7.95 -6.65 -40.46
C VAL A 291 8.78 -7.91 -40.26
N THR A 292 9.91 -7.79 -39.55
CA THR A 292 10.74 -8.92 -39.11
C THR A 292 10.48 -9.24 -37.64
N VAL A 293 10.48 -10.52 -37.26
CA VAL A 293 10.27 -10.96 -35.87
C VAL A 293 11.38 -11.90 -35.46
N GLU A 294 12.03 -11.57 -34.37
CA GLU A 294 12.97 -12.43 -33.65
C GLU A 294 12.42 -12.65 -32.22
N ALA A 295 11.92 -13.82 -31.92
CA ALA A 295 11.30 -14.10 -30.65
C ALA A 295 11.87 -15.38 -30.04
N ASP A 296 12.29 -15.28 -28.77
CA ASP A 296 12.67 -16.42 -27.97
C ASP A 296 11.40 -17.19 -27.52
N GLU A 297 11.48 -18.51 -27.47
CA GLU A 297 10.44 -19.31 -26.84
C GLU A 297 10.56 -19.19 -25.29
N CYS A 298 9.52 -18.69 -24.65
CA CYS A 298 9.50 -18.44 -23.22
C CYS A 298 8.23 -18.99 -22.58
N ALA A 299 8.37 -19.65 -21.45
CA ALA A 299 7.23 -19.97 -20.58
C ALA A 299 6.92 -18.76 -19.70
N LEU A 300 5.95 -17.95 -20.10
CA LEU A 300 5.53 -16.75 -19.38
C LEU A 300 4.15 -16.95 -18.72
N PRO A 301 3.84 -16.23 -17.62
CA PRO A 301 2.50 -16.16 -17.12
C PRO A 301 1.53 -15.57 -18.17
N GLU A 302 0.32 -16.12 -18.24
CA GLU A 302 -0.70 -15.75 -19.22
C GLU A 302 -0.93 -14.23 -19.36
N HIS A 303 -1.02 -13.53 -18.24
CA HIS A 303 -1.22 -12.07 -18.23
C HIS A 303 -0.04 -11.29 -18.83
N VAL A 304 1.18 -11.82 -18.73
CA VAL A 304 2.39 -11.23 -19.34
C VAL A 304 2.38 -11.45 -20.84
N GLU A 305 2.03 -12.66 -21.32
CA GLU A 305 1.89 -12.95 -22.76
C GLU A 305 0.88 -12.02 -23.42
N ILE A 306 -0.31 -11.86 -22.80
CA ILE A 306 -1.36 -10.97 -23.29
C ILE A 306 -0.85 -9.51 -23.36
N ALA A 307 -0.19 -9.03 -22.31
CA ALA A 307 0.34 -7.67 -22.28
C ALA A 307 1.34 -7.42 -23.40
N LEU A 308 2.34 -8.32 -23.57
CA LEU A 308 3.35 -8.22 -24.61
C LEU A 308 2.75 -8.27 -26.03
N TYR A 309 1.82 -9.19 -26.27
CA TYR A 309 1.11 -9.27 -27.55
C TYR A 309 0.35 -7.98 -27.87
N ARG A 310 -0.38 -7.41 -26.89
CA ARG A 310 -1.14 -6.16 -27.07
C ARG A 310 -0.26 -4.95 -27.27
N ILE A 311 0.85 -4.87 -26.57
CA ILE A 311 1.87 -3.81 -26.81
C ILE A 311 2.38 -3.90 -28.24
N THR A 312 2.72 -5.11 -28.72
CA THR A 312 3.18 -5.30 -30.11
C THR A 312 2.11 -4.92 -31.13
N GLN A 313 0.86 -5.34 -30.89
CA GLN A 313 -0.28 -5.02 -31.76
C GLN A 313 -0.48 -3.52 -31.91
N GLU A 314 -0.51 -2.79 -30.82
CA GLU A 314 -0.68 -1.33 -30.80
C GLU A 314 0.51 -0.62 -31.44
N ALA A 315 1.73 -1.07 -31.12
CA ALA A 315 2.95 -0.50 -31.72
C ALA A 315 2.97 -0.67 -33.24
N LEU A 316 2.69 -1.86 -33.76
CA LEU A 316 2.66 -2.11 -35.21
C LEU A 316 1.51 -1.38 -35.91
N GLN A 317 0.35 -1.21 -35.25
CA GLN A 317 -0.72 -0.35 -35.77
C GLN A 317 -0.29 1.11 -35.86
N ASN A 318 0.45 1.61 -34.86
CA ASN A 318 1.00 2.96 -34.89
C ASN A 318 2.03 3.12 -36.05
N VAL A 319 2.86 2.12 -36.30
CA VAL A 319 3.78 2.10 -37.45
C VAL A 319 2.99 2.30 -38.75
N VAL A 320 1.96 1.50 -38.97
CA VAL A 320 1.16 1.58 -40.23
C VAL A 320 0.42 2.92 -40.37
N LYS A 321 -0.16 3.42 -39.25
CA LYS A 321 -1.02 4.63 -39.30
C LYS A 321 -0.23 5.93 -39.31
N HIS A 322 0.96 5.97 -38.70
CA HIS A 322 1.57 7.24 -38.33
C HIS A 322 3.04 7.38 -38.74
N SER A 323 3.79 6.28 -38.90
CA SER A 323 5.24 6.40 -39.08
C SER A 323 5.69 6.67 -40.53
N GLY A 324 4.92 6.22 -41.50
CA GLY A 324 5.38 6.18 -42.92
C GLY A 324 6.60 5.26 -43.14
N ALA A 325 6.85 4.32 -42.22
CA ALA A 325 7.96 3.38 -42.27
C ALA A 325 7.85 2.40 -43.40
N THR A 326 8.99 1.95 -43.91
CA THR A 326 9.10 0.86 -44.90
C THR A 326 9.41 -0.48 -44.25
N ALA A 327 10.06 -0.46 -43.10
CA ALA A 327 10.44 -1.64 -42.35
C ALA A 327 10.21 -1.45 -40.83
N ALA A 328 9.87 -2.55 -40.13
CA ALA A 328 9.83 -2.62 -38.70
C ALA A 328 10.40 -3.95 -38.17
N GLY A 329 10.93 -3.93 -36.95
CA GLY A 329 11.48 -5.11 -36.30
C GLY A 329 10.80 -5.33 -34.94
N VAL A 330 10.50 -6.59 -34.62
CA VAL A 330 10.02 -7.01 -33.30
C VAL A 330 11.02 -8.00 -32.73
N VAL A 331 11.54 -7.71 -31.54
CA VAL A 331 12.51 -8.57 -30.85
C VAL A 331 11.99 -8.89 -29.46
N LEU A 332 11.80 -10.17 -29.16
CA LEU A 332 11.43 -10.69 -27.81
C LEU A 332 12.62 -11.49 -27.27
N ARG A 333 13.10 -11.13 -26.10
CA ARG A 333 14.17 -11.84 -25.38
C ARG A 333 13.74 -12.25 -23.99
N CYS A 334 14.13 -13.44 -23.59
CA CYS A 334 13.82 -14.00 -22.29
C CYS A 334 15.08 -14.33 -21.51
N ASP A 335 15.42 -13.44 -20.58
CA ASP A 335 16.50 -13.64 -19.62
C ASP A 335 15.97 -14.17 -18.29
N PRO A 336 16.82 -14.83 -17.46
CA PRO A 336 16.41 -15.26 -16.14
C PRO A 336 15.91 -14.09 -15.27
N GLY A 337 14.61 -14.05 -15.00
CA GLY A 337 13.98 -13.01 -14.18
C GLY A 337 13.51 -11.76 -14.92
N LEU A 338 13.70 -11.68 -16.24
CA LEU A 338 13.33 -10.51 -17.04
C LEU A 338 12.91 -10.92 -18.45
N VAL A 339 11.77 -10.44 -18.92
CA VAL A 339 11.42 -10.47 -20.34
C VAL A 339 11.49 -9.07 -20.93
N SER A 340 12.08 -8.94 -22.11
CA SER A 340 12.18 -7.69 -22.85
C SER A 340 11.59 -7.84 -24.25
N LEU A 341 10.75 -6.87 -24.62
CA LEU A 341 10.13 -6.73 -25.93
C LEU A 341 10.57 -5.40 -26.54
N GLN A 342 11.13 -5.43 -27.72
CA GLN A 342 11.54 -4.23 -28.45
C GLN A 342 10.85 -4.20 -29.84
N ILE A 343 10.21 -3.08 -30.17
CA ILE A 343 9.62 -2.81 -31.46
C ILE A 343 10.29 -1.56 -32.03
N THR A 344 10.85 -1.65 -33.23
CA THR A 344 11.58 -0.56 -33.89
C THR A 344 11.06 -0.35 -35.29
N ASP A 345 10.87 0.89 -35.74
CA ASP A 345 10.54 1.28 -37.11
C ASP A 345 11.54 2.29 -37.70
N ASP A 346 11.63 2.34 -39.00
CA ASP A 346 12.47 3.27 -39.76
C ASP A 346 11.72 4.53 -40.23
N GLY A 347 10.60 4.87 -39.61
CA GLY A 347 9.69 5.92 -40.04
C GLY A 347 10.12 7.35 -39.65
N ALA A 348 9.18 8.28 -39.79
CA ALA A 348 9.43 9.72 -39.55
C ALA A 348 9.80 10.08 -38.12
N GLY A 349 9.43 9.24 -37.14
CA GLY A 349 9.62 9.54 -35.71
C GLY A 349 8.84 10.77 -35.23
N PHE A 350 8.94 11.05 -33.95
CA PHE A 350 8.27 12.20 -33.31
C PHE A 350 9.02 12.63 -32.04
N TYR A 351 8.61 13.75 -31.45
CA TYR A 351 9.09 14.17 -30.11
C TYR A 351 8.17 13.62 -29.02
N PRO A 352 8.62 12.68 -28.17
CA PRO A 352 7.77 12.07 -27.13
C PRO A 352 7.20 13.09 -26.14
N ASP A 353 7.97 14.14 -25.78
CA ASP A 353 7.58 15.18 -24.81
C ASP A 353 6.49 16.13 -25.36
N VAL A 354 6.28 16.18 -26.68
CA VAL A 354 5.33 17.07 -27.35
C VAL A 354 4.06 16.33 -27.80
N ALA A 355 4.09 15.00 -27.80
CA ALA A 355 2.97 14.15 -28.21
C ALA A 355 1.87 14.13 -27.13
N THR A 356 1.24 15.28 -26.90
CA THR A 356 0.05 15.41 -26.05
C THR A 356 -1.16 14.86 -26.82
N GLY A 357 -1.64 13.65 -26.49
CA GLY A 357 -2.96 13.21 -26.85
C GLY A 357 -3.14 11.87 -27.57
N GLY A 358 -2.14 11.01 -27.66
CA GLY A 358 -2.32 9.66 -28.18
C GLY A 358 -2.65 8.65 -27.08
N PHE A 359 -3.88 8.15 -27.02
CA PHE A 359 -4.29 7.07 -26.09
C PHE A 359 -3.45 5.79 -26.26
N GLY A 360 -2.82 5.58 -27.40
CA GLY A 360 -2.04 4.38 -27.72
C GLY A 360 -0.79 4.22 -26.87
N LEU A 361 0.05 5.26 -26.73
CA LEU A 361 1.28 5.21 -25.94
C LEU A 361 0.98 5.06 -24.44
N SER A 362 0.01 5.82 -23.91
CA SER A 362 -0.45 5.67 -22.53
C SER A 362 -1.00 4.28 -22.24
N GLY A 363 -1.82 3.74 -23.15
CA GLY A 363 -2.38 2.39 -23.02
C GLY A 363 -1.33 1.28 -23.05
N MET A 364 -0.24 1.46 -23.82
CA MET A 364 0.90 0.52 -23.80
C MET A 364 1.69 0.62 -22.47
N ALA A 365 1.92 1.83 -21.95
CA ALA A 365 2.60 2.04 -20.69
C ALA A 365 1.79 1.43 -19.52
N GLU A 366 0.49 1.72 -19.44
CA GLU A 366 -0.42 1.15 -18.43
C GLU A 366 -0.42 -0.38 -18.46
N ARG A 367 -0.43 -1.00 -19.66
CA ARG A 367 -0.37 -2.47 -19.78
C ARG A 367 0.95 -3.05 -19.28
N ALA A 368 2.08 -2.37 -19.50
CA ALA A 368 3.35 -2.80 -18.95
C ALA A 368 3.38 -2.68 -17.42
N GLU A 369 2.85 -1.58 -16.86
CA GLU A 369 2.76 -1.36 -15.40
C GLU A 369 1.84 -2.38 -14.71
N LEU A 370 0.70 -2.73 -15.31
CA LEU A 370 -0.22 -3.72 -14.78
C LEU A 370 0.41 -5.11 -14.55
N VAL A 371 1.46 -5.43 -15.30
CA VAL A 371 2.21 -6.69 -15.15
C VAL A 371 3.54 -6.49 -14.42
N GLY A 372 3.69 -5.35 -13.72
CA GLY A 372 4.87 -5.03 -12.91
C GLY A 372 6.10 -4.61 -13.73
N GLY A 373 5.92 -4.27 -15.00
CA GLY A 373 6.99 -3.81 -15.90
C GLY A 373 6.98 -2.31 -16.15
N HIS A 374 7.84 -1.89 -17.07
CA HIS A 374 7.95 -0.50 -17.53
C HIS A 374 8.09 -0.45 -19.06
N LEU A 375 7.58 0.64 -19.64
CA LEU A 375 7.68 0.90 -21.07
C LEU A 375 8.50 2.17 -21.32
N HIS A 376 9.45 2.08 -22.23
CA HIS A 376 10.26 3.20 -22.70
C HIS A 376 10.04 3.45 -24.19
N VAL A 377 9.91 4.71 -24.58
CA VAL A 377 9.74 5.14 -25.98
C VAL A 377 10.90 6.05 -26.35
N HIS A 378 11.66 5.64 -27.35
CA HIS A 378 12.73 6.42 -27.95
C HIS A 378 12.33 6.80 -29.37
N SER A 379 12.12 8.09 -29.64
CA SER A 379 11.77 8.59 -30.98
C SER A 379 12.36 9.97 -31.19
N GLY A 380 12.58 10.31 -32.42
CA GLY A 380 13.03 11.63 -32.83
C GLY A 380 12.75 11.86 -34.32
N PRO A 381 12.49 13.08 -34.77
CA PRO A 381 12.22 13.38 -36.19
C PRO A 381 13.30 12.83 -37.13
N GLY A 382 12.88 12.02 -38.09
CA GLY A 382 13.75 11.36 -39.06
C GLY A 382 14.60 10.20 -38.52
N ARG A 383 14.32 9.72 -37.29
CA ARG A 383 15.10 8.64 -36.68
C ARG A 383 14.27 7.38 -36.36
N GLY A 384 12.99 7.37 -36.81
CA GLY A 384 12.06 6.31 -36.48
C GLY A 384 11.65 6.28 -35.01
N THR A 385 11.05 5.19 -34.59
CA THR A 385 10.62 4.97 -33.21
C THR A 385 11.08 3.62 -32.71
N THR A 386 11.50 3.57 -31.42
CA THR A 386 11.78 2.34 -30.70
C THR A 386 10.93 2.33 -29.43
N ILE A 387 10.13 1.30 -29.28
CA ILE A 387 9.33 1.02 -28.06
C ILE A 387 9.97 -0.18 -27.37
N GLU A 388 10.32 -0.04 -26.11
CA GLU A 388 10.92 -1.09 -25.29
C GLU A 388 10.08 -1.32 -24.05
N ALA A 389 9.57 -2.56 -23.86
CA ALA A 389 8.90 -3.01 -22.65
C ALA A 389 9.79 -4.00 -21.91
N ARG A 390 9.98 -3.78 -20.60
CA ARG A 390 10.75 -4.66 -19.70
C ARG A 390 9.87 -5.10 -18.55
N ILE A 391 9.67 -6.42 -18.42
CA ILE A 391 8.77 -6.99 -17.41
C ILE A 391 9.55 -7.99 -16.56
N PRO A 392 9.64 -7.78 -15.23
CA PRO A 392 10.20 -8.76 -14.31
C PRO A 392 9.32 -10.01 -14.27
N VAL A 393 9.91 -11.18 -14.45
CA VAL A 393 9.21 -12.46 -14.34
C VAL A 393 9.87 -13.33 -13.29
N SER A 394 9.06 -13.93 -12.40
CA SER A 394 9.61 -14.91 -11.47
C SER A 394 9.98 -16.18 -12.25
N PRO A 395 11.13 -16.82 -11.96
CA PRO A 395 11.45 -18.08 -12.59
C PRO A 395 10.33 -19.10 -12.35
N PRO A 396 10.01 -19.95 -13.34
CA PRO A 396 9.02 -21.02 -13.14
C PRO A 396 9.43 -21.88 -11.96
N ARG A 397 8.48 -22.15 -11.05
CA ARG A 397 8.69 -23.01 -9.88
C ARG A 397 8.81 -24.47 -10.28
#